data_cca8e92ee718c89dc3b95260b52011dc
#
_entry.id   cca8e92ee718c89dc3b95260b52011dc
#
_cell.length_a   1.000
_cell.length_b   1.000
_cell.length_c   1.000
_cell.angle_alpha   90.00
_cell.angle_beta   90.00
_cell.angle_gamma   90.00
#
_symmetry.space_group_name_H-M   'P 1'
#
loop_
_entity.id
_entity.type
_entity.pdbx_description
1 polymer ?
#
loop_
_entity_poly.entity_id
_entity_poly.type
_entity_poly.pdbx_seq_one_letter_code
_entity_poly.pdbx_strand_id
1 'polypeptide(L)'
;QVQGQDQALQQGVGGRQAAPHPPAGGGGYLDICTVFKFRAADGQKKRDPRLDELSSMGLPRTWLQVAEAIGIDAFLQMWRILDADESLHEDNMVQAHLRPYRSYLRFQRNRYIETLAALRVPCATIREMLKRQLGEEISERHIFNLANKK
;
A
#
# COMPACT_ATOMS: atom_id res chain seq x y z
N GLN A 1 -52.17 31.57 56.08
CA GLN A 1 -51.68 32.48 55.02
C GLN A 1 -50.21 32.29 54.86
N VAL A 2 -49.73 31.75 53.81
CA VAL A 2 -48.64 32.25 53.01
C VAL A 2 -48.54 31.36 51.76
N GLN A 3 -48.56 32.01 50.63
CA GLN A 3 -48.50 31.47 49.28
C GLN A 3 -47.17 30.87 48.97
N GLY A 4 -47.22 29.71 48.31
CA GLY A 4 -46.13 29.09 47.62
C GLY A 4 -45.90 29.71 46.25
N GLN A 5 -44.69 29.68 45.78
CA GLN A 5 -44.32 29.90 44.40
C GLN A 5 -43.40 28.78 43.92
N ASP A 6 -43.93 27.99 43.00
CA ASP A 6 -43.20 27.05 42.20
C ASP A 6 -42.19 27.75 41.28
N GLN A 7 -40.96 27.33 41.29
CA GLN A 7 -40.02 27.65 40.20
C GLN A 7 -39.43 26.36 39.63
N ALA A 8 -39.80 26.12 38.42
CA ALA A 8 -39.41 25.02 37.60
C ALA A 8 -37.90 25.03 37.32
N LEU A 9 -37.23 23.93 37.62
CA LEU A 9 -35.85 23.62 37.21
C LEU A 9 -35.84 23.23 35.73
N GLN A 10 -35.34 24.11 34.87
CA GLN A 10 -34.99 23.79 33.50
C GLN A 10 -33.70 22.95 33.48
N GLN A 11 -33.87 21.71 33.02
CA GLN A 11 -32.76 20.80 32.78
C GLN A 11 -32.00 21.25 31.54
N GLY A 12 -30.74 21.65 31.74
CA GLY A 12 -29.78 21.90 30.69
C GLY A 12 -29.40 20.60 29.99
N VAL A 13 -29.78 20.53 28.75
CA VAL A 13 -29.37 19.43 27.81
C VAL A 13 -27.89 19.62 27.54
N GLY A 14 -27.05 18.76 28.11
CA GLY A 14 -25.62 18.69 27.83
C GLY A 14 -25.36 18.27 26.41
N GLY A 15 -24.94 19.19 25.57
CA GLY A 15 -24.48 18.95 24.22
C GLY A 15 -23.29 18.00 24.23
N ARG A 16 -23.48 16.83 23.61
CA ARG A 16 -22.37 15.95 23.23
C ARG A 16 -21.54 16.68 22.19
N GLN A 17 -20.36 17.13 22.58
CA GLN A 17 -19.35 17.62 21.66
C GLN A 17 -18.96 16.44 20.75
N ALA A 18 -19.31 16.54 19.48
CA ALA A 18 -18.82 15.66 18.43
C ALA A 18 -17.29 15.80 18.34
N ALA A 19 -16.61 14.67 18.38
CA ALA A 19 -15.18 14.63 18.17
C ALA A 19 -14.82 15.25 16.79
N PRO A 20 -13.73 16.02 16.70
CA PRO A 20 -13.33 16.64 15.45
C PRO A 20 -13.02 15.58 14.40
N HIS A 21 -13.72 15.65 13.28
CA HIS A 21 -13.37 14.89 12.09
C HIS A 21 -11.97 15.32 11.64
N PRO A 22 -11.09 14.36 11.30
CA PRO A 22 -9.80 14.71 10.72
C PRO A 22 -10.02 15.44 9.40
N PRO A 23 -9.21 16.47 9.10
CA PRO A 23 -9.36 17.26 7.88
C PRO A 23 -9.18 16.37 6.65
N ALA A 24 -10.10 16.48 5.71
CA ALA A 24 -9.96 15.97 4.35
C ALA A 24 -8.90 16.81 3.63
N GLY A 25 -7.64 16.56 3.97
CA GLY A 25 -6.45 17.15 3.34
C GLY A 25 -5.89 16.15 2.34
N GLY A 26 -6.06 16.41 1.04
CA GLY A 26 -5.48 15.66 -0.05
C GLY A 26 -3.96 15.67 -0.03
N GLY A 27 -3.37 14.70 0.62
CA GLY A 27 -1.99 14.31 0.48
C GLY A 27 -2.00 12.88 -0.01
N GLY A 28 -1.51 12.66 -1.24
CA GLY A 28 -1.57 11.38 -1.95
C GLY A 28 -1.03 10.20 -1.17
N TYR A 29 -1.80 9.70 -0.23
CA TYR A 29 -1.68 8.36 0.27
C TYR A 29 -2.09 7.44 -0.89
N LEU A 30 -1.09 6.87 -1.54
CA LEU A 30 -1.31 5.73 -2.42
C LEU A 30 -2.12 4.72 -1.61
N ASP A 31 -3.39 4.61 -1.97
CA ASP A 31 -4.33 3.69 -1.36
C ASP A 31 -3.71 2.28 -1.47
N ILE A 32 -3.19 1.77 -0.35
CA ILE A 32 -2.53 0.46 -0.28
C ILE A 32 -3.48 -0.63 -0.82
N CYS A 33 -4.79 -0.40 -0.73
CA CYS A 33 -5.80 -1.27 -1.33
C CYS A 33 -5.75 -1.28 -2.86
N THR A 34 -5.28 -0.22 -3.52
CA THR A 34 -5.18 -0.17 -4.99
C THR A 34 -4.02 -1.01 -5.50
N VAL A 35 -2.96 -1.17 -4.72
CA VAL A 35 -1.79 -2.00 -5.09
C VAL A 35 -2.14 -3.50 -5.11
N PHE A 36 -3.15 -3.94 -4.33
CA PHE A 36 -3.58 -5.35 -4.27
C PHE A 36 -4.67 -5.72 -5.27
N LYS A 37 -5.29 -4.75 -5.94
CA LYS A 37 -6.27 -5.02 -7.00
C LYS A 37 -5.62 -5.03 -8.37
N PHE A 38 -4.67 -5.93 -8.61
CA PHE A 38 -4.44 -6.42 -9.97
C PHE A 38 -5.66 -7.27 -10.35
N ARG A 39 -6.76 -6.59 -10.61
CA ARG A 39 -7.88 -7.22 -11.28
C ARG A 39 -7.45 -7.41 -12.71
N ALA A 40 -7.20 -8.67 -13.08
CA ALA A 40 -7.13 -9.04 -14.48
C ALA A 40 -8.34 -8.41 -15.18
N ALA A 41 -8.09 -7.44 -16.03
CA ALA A 41 -9.13 -6.93 -16.91
C ALA A 41 -9.43 -8.08 -17.90
N ASP A 42 -10.48 -8.85 -17.61
CA ASP A 42 -11.07 -9.84 -18.48
C ASP A 42 -11.74 -9.15 -19.69
N GLY A 43 -10.91 -8.54 -20.50
CA GLY A 43 -11.21 -8.34 -21.91
C GLY A 43 -10.23 -9.25 -22.64
N GLN A 44 -10.70 -10.12 -23.53
CA GLN A 44 -9.86 -10.91 -24.43
C GLN A 44 -8.95 -9.97 -25.24
N LYS A 45 -7.87 -9.51 -24.59
CA LYS A 45 -6.85 -8.70 -25.24
C LYS A 45 -6.17 -9.64 -26.22
N LYS A 46 -6.40 -9.44 -27.52
CA LYS A 46 -5.75 -10.18 -28.59
C LYS A 46 -4.26 -10.23 -28.25
N ARG A 47 -3.73 -11.44 -28.10
CA ARG A 47 -2.33 -11.65 -27.72
C ARG A 47 -1.42 -10.95 -28.72
N ASP A 48 -0.49 -10.14 -28.22
CA ASP A 48 0.45 -9.41 -29.10
C ASP A 48 1.40 -10.41 -29.75
N PRO A 49 1.51 -10.43 -31.10
CA PRO A 49 2.37 -11.39 -31.80
C PRO A 49 3.85 -11.27 -31.41
N ARG A 50 4.29 -10.10 -30.94
CA ARG A 50 5.66 -9.89 -30.46
C ARG A 50 6.01 -10.73 -29.23
N LEU A 51 5.01 -11.19 -28.45
CA LEU A 51 5.24 -12.14 -27.35
C LEU A 51 5.73 -13.50 -27.85
N ASP A 52 5.26 -13.92 -29.01
CA ASP A 52 5.70 -15.18 -29.63
C ASP A 52 7.13 -15.05 -30.18
N GLU A 53 7.50 -13.88 -30.70
CA GLU A 53 8.88 -13.55 -31.10
C GLU A 53 9.83 -13.61 -29.90
N LEU A 54 9.47 -12.95 -28.77
CA LEU A 54 10.27 -12.99 -27.55
C LEU A 54 10.41 -14.39 -26.97
N SER A 55 9.37 -15.21 -27.06
CA SER A 55 9.42 -16.62 -26.67
C SER A 55 10.37 -17.42 -27.57
N SER A 56 10.35 -17.17 -28.87
CA SER A 56 11.19 -17.86 -29.87
C SER A 56 12.67 -17.52 -29.72
N MET A 57 13.01 -16.29 -29.28
CA MET A 57 14.39 -15.91 -28.98
C MET A 57 14.92 -16.47 -27.64
N GLY A 58 14.09 -17.21 -26.88
CA GLY A 58 14.51 -17.85 -25.64
C GLY A 58 14.32 -17.01 -24.39
N LEU A 59 13.47 -15.96 -24.42
CA LEU A 59 13.18 -15.19 -23.23
C LEU A 59 12.53 -16.07 -22.15
N PRO A 60 13.03 -16.06 -20.89
CA PRO A 60 12.47 -16.85 -19.80
C PRO A 60 10.97 -16.57 -19.58
N ARG A 61 10.22 -17.63 -19.24
CA ARG A 61 8.76 -17.56 -19.04
C ARG A 61 8.32 -16.46 -18.08
N THR A 62 9.09 -16.21 -17.02
CA THR A 62 8.80 -15.16 -16.07
C THR A 62 8.78 -13.77 -16.72
N TRP A 63 9.72 -13.49 -17.62
CA TRP A 63 9.78 -12.23 -18.35
C TRP A 63 8.66 -12.10 -19.38
N LEU A 64 8.26 -13.21 -20.02
CA LEU A 64 7.08 -13.22 -20.90
C LEU A 64 5.80 -12.87 -20.12
N GLN A 65 5.63 -13.41 -18.89
CA GLN A 65 4.52 -13.07 -18.03
C GLN A 65 4.54 -11.58 -17.63
N VAL A 66 5.71 -11.02 -17.37
CA VAL A 66 5.86 -9.58 -17.08
C VAL A 66 5.46 -8.77 -18.31
N ALA A 67 5.97 -9.12 -19.50
CA ALA A 67 5.63 -8.44 -20.77
C ALA A 67 4.13 -8.47 -21.06
N GLU A 68 3.47 -9.60 -20.81
CA GLU A 68 2.02 -9.74 -20.96
C GLU A 68 1.25 -8.87 -19.97
N ALA A 69 1.71 -8.80 -18.72
CA ALA A 69 1.05 -8.05 -17.65
C ALA A 69 1.14 -6.53 -17.82
N ILE A 70 2.34 -6.01 -18.16
CA ILE A 70 2.57 -4.56 -18.27
C ILE A 70 2.40 -4.02 -19.68
N GLY A 71 2.32 -4.91 -20.69
CA GLY A 71 2.31 -4.59 -22.10
C GLY A 71 3.72 -4.57 -22.70
N ILE A 72 3.81 -4.98 -23.99
CA ILE A 72 5.09 -5.23 -24.64
C ILE A 72 5.95 -3.97 -24.82
N ASP A 73 5.33 -2.82 -25.08
CA ASP A 73 6.06 -1.57 -25.27
C ASP A 73 6.72 -1.11 -23.98
N ALA A 74 5.99 -1.19 -22.86
CA ALA A 74 6.55 -0.87 -21.54
C ALA A 74 7.65 -1.87 -21.14
N PHE A 75 7.47 -3.15 -21.48
CA PHE A 75 8.48 -4.18 -21.25
C PHE A 75 9.76 -3.91 -22.06
N LEU A 76 9.66 -3.59 -23.32
CA LEU A 76 10.82 -3.28 -24.18
C LEU A 76 11.53 -2.00 -23.70
N GLN A 77 10.79 -1.00 -23.22
CA GLN A 77 11.40 0.19 -22.63
C GLN A 77 12.17 -0.14 -21.35
N MET A 78 11.57 -0.91 -20.45
CA MET A 78 12.25 -1.41 -19.26
C MET A 78 13.51 -2.19 -19.61
N TRP A 79 13.43 -3.10 -20.55
CA TRP A 79 14.58 -3.91 -20.98
C TRP A 79 15.72 -3.06 -21.52
N ARG A 80 15.45 -2.05 -22.34
CA ARG A 80 16.46 -1.10 -22.83
C ARG A 80 17.16 -0.35 -21.68
N ILE A 81 16.42 0.01 -20.63
CA ILE A 81 17.00 0.68 -19.46
C ILE A 81 17.95 -0.27 -18.71
N LEU A 82 17.55 -1.54 -18.55
CA LEU A 82 18.38 -2.55 -17.90
C LEU A 82 19.61 -2.91 -18.74
N ASP A 83 19.45 -2.98 -20.06
CA ASP A 83 20.52 -3.30 -20.99
C ASP A 83 21.55 -2.15 -21.12
N ALA A 84 21.17 -0.93 -20.86
CA ALA A 84 22.07 0.22 -20.85
C ALA A 84 23.01 0.25 -19.62
N ASP A 85 22.75 -0.54 -18.60
CA ASP A 85 23.58 -0.62 -17.40
C ASP A 85 24.55 -1.80 -17.49
N GLU A 86 25.80 -1.49 -17.86
CA GLU A 86 26.86 -2.49 -18.01
C GLU A 86 27.12 -3.31 -16.74
N SER A 87 26.80 -2.75 -15.56
CA SER A 87 26.98 -3.44 -14.28
C SER A 87 26.03 -4.62 -14.09
N LEU A 88 24.97 -4.70 -14.88
CA LEU A 88 24.00 -5.79 -14.86
C LEU A 88 24.35 -6.91 -15.86
N HIS A 89 25.39 -6.73 -16.68
CA HIS A 89 25.78 -7.73 -17.69
C HIS A 89 26.67 -8.78 -17.07
N GLU A 90 26.24 -10.04 -17.16
CA GLU A 90 27.02 -11.21 -16.77
C GLU A 90 26.78 -12.32 -17.82
N ASP A 91 27.84 -12.93 -18.31
CA ASP A 91 27.81 -14.01 -19.31
C ASP A 91 26.89 -13.70 -20.52
N ASN A 92 26.97 -12.48 -21.05
CA ASN A 92 26.16 -12.01 -22.17
C ASN A 92 24.65 -11.98 -21.88
N MET A 93 24.25 -11.91 -20.60
CA MET A 93 22.88 -11.81 -20.15
C MET A 93 22.72 -10.64 -19.18
N VAL A 94 21.55 -9.99 -19.22
CA VAL A 94 21.19 -8.94 -18.25
C VAL A 94 20.62 -9.57 -16.99
N GLN A 95 21.30 -9.41 -15.85
CA GLN A 95 20.88 -9.92 -14.55
C GLN A 95 20.33 -8.80 -13.67
N ALA A 96 19.00 -8.67 -13.63
CA ALA A 96 18.34 -7.71 -12.76
C ALA A 96 18.16 -8.28 -11.34
N HIS A 97 18.95 -7.80 -10.38
CA HIS A 97 18.87 -8.18 -8.98
C HIS A 97 17.79 -7.41 -8.24
N LEU A 98 16.56 -7.89 -8.31
CA LEU A 98 15.44 -7.32 -7.55
C LEU A 98 15.28 -8.03 -6.20
N ARG A 99 15.08 -7.24 -5.14
CA ARG A 99 14.67 -7.82 -3.85
C ARG A 99 13.29 -8.48 -4.01
N PRO A 100 13.00 -9.56 -3.25
CA PRO A 100 11.69 -10.17 -3.28
C PRO A 100 10.58 -9.14 -3.02
N TYR A 101 9.48 -9.20 -3.78
CA TYR A 101 8.35 -8.26 -3.67
C TYR A 101 7.80 -8.13 -2.25
N ARG A 102 7.81 -9.22 -1.46
CA ARG A 102 7.50 -9.20 -0.02
C ARG A 102 8.33 -8.21 0.80
N SER A 103 9.55 -7.88 0.34
CA SER A 103 10.41 -6.88 1.02
C SER A 103 9.87 -5.47 0.80
N TYR A 104 9.34 -5.19 -0.39
CA TYR A 104 8.65 -3.94 -0.68
C TYR A 104 7.37 -3.79 0.16
N LEU A 105 6.54 -4.84 0.24
CA LEU A 105 5.32 -4.83 1.06
C LEU A 105 5.64 -4.60 2.54
N ARG A 106 6.68 -5.27 3.03
CA ARG A 106 7.17 -5.07 4.40
C ARG A 106 7.63 -3.63 4.65
N PHE A 107 8.34 -3.05 3.69
CA PHE A 107 8.77 -1.65 3.74
C PHE A 107 7.57 -0.69 3.80
N GLN A 108 6.59 -0.85 2.93
CA GLN A 108 5.37 -0.03 2.91
C GLN A 108 4.60 -0.13 4.23
N ARG A 109 4.42 -1.34 4.73
CA ARG A 109 3.77 -1.58 6.02
C ARG A 109 4.50 -0.90 7.17
N ASN A 110 5.83 -1.05 7.25
CA ASN A 110 6.62 -0.45 8.31
C ASN A 110 6.53 1.08 8.26
N ARG A 111 6.61 1.66 7.08
CA ARG A 111 6.46 3.10 6.88
C ARG A 111 5.07 3.59 7.30
N TYR A 112 4.03 2.82 7.04
CA TYR A 112 2.67 3.14 7.51
C TYR A 112 2.57 3.14 9.04
N ILE A 113 3.17 2.13 9.70
CA ILE A 113 3.26 2.06 11.16
C ILE A 113 4.00 3.28 11.72
N GLU A 114 5.15 3.63 11.16
CA GLU A 114 5.95 4.79 11.57
C GLU A 114 5.17 6.09 11.45
N THR A 115 4.40 6.26 10.36
CA THR A 115 3.54 7.44 10.16
C THR A 115 2.44 7.53 11.21
N LEU A 116 1.74 6.42 11.50
CA LEU A 116 0.69 6.41 12.52
C LEU A 116 1.26 6.64 13.92
N ALA A 117 2.45 6.10 14.21
CA ALA A 117 3.14 6.33 15.46
C ALA A 117 3.56 7.79 15.62
N ALA A 118 4.03 8.45 14.55
CA ALA A 118 4.33 9.89 14.56
C ALA A 118 3.10 10.75 14.85
N LEU A 119 1.91 10.30 14.44
CA LEU A 119 0.62 10.89 14.77
C LEU A 119 0.12 10.52 16.20
N ARG A 120 0.97 9.85 16.99
CA ARG A 120 0.67 9.40 18.36
C ARG A 120 -0.54 8.45 18.46
N VAL A 121 -0.82 7.67 17.41
CA VAL A 121 -1.85 6.63 17.44
C VAL A 121 -1.38 5.51 18.37
N PRO A 122 -2.20 5.01 19.30
CA PRO A 122 -1.83 3.91 20.21
C PRO A 122 -1.49 2.62 19.44
N CYS A 123 -0.50 1.86 19.92
CA CYS A 123 -0.05 0.61 19.25
C CYS A 123 -1.19 -0.41 19.07
N ALA A 124 -2.11 -0.51 20.03
CA ALA A 124 -3.28 -1.38 19.92
C ALA A 124 -4.19 -0.98 18.73
N THR A 125 -4.42 0.32 18.56
CA THR A 125 -5.20 0.85 17.43
C THR A 125 -4.50 0.61 16.10
N ILE A 126 -3.18 0.82 16.03
CA ILE A 126 -2.38 0.52 14.84
C ILE A 126 -2.50 -0.96 14.47
N ARG A 127 -2.42 -1.86 15.44
CA ARG A 127 -2.59 -3.31 15.24
C ARG A 127 -3.95 -3.63 14.64
N GLU A 128 -5.02 -3.07 15.19
CA GLU A 128 -6.39 -3.24 14.69
C GLU A 128 -6.55 -2.74 13.25
N MET A 129 -5.97 -1.58 12.92
CA MET A 129 -5.99 -1.03 11.57
C MET A 129 -5.26 -1.94 10.58
N LEU A 130 -4.08 -2.45 10.94
CA LEU A 130 -3.31 -3.37 10.11
C LEU A 130 -4.04 -4.69 9.87
N LYS A 131 -4.65 -5.26 10.92
CA LYS A 131 -5.46 -6.47 10.81
C LYS A 131 -6.64 -6.27 9.86
N ARG A 132 -7.33 -5.13 9.97
CA ARG A 132 -8.51 -4.81 9.14
C ARG A 132 -8.14 -4.52 7.68
N GLN A 133 -7.05 -3.79 7.45
CA GLN A 133 -6.68 -3.32 6.10
C GLN A 133 -5.81 -4.32 5.34
N LEU A 134 -4.87 -4.97 6.02
CA LEU A 134 -3.88 -5.85 5.40
C LEU A 134 -4.10 -7.34 5.72
N GLY A 135 -5.00 -7.66 6.67
CA GLY A 135 -5.18 -9.03 7.13
C GLY A 135 -3.97 -9.60 7.89
N GLU A 136 -2.99 -8.76 8.23
CA GLU A 136 -1.77 -9.19 8.91
C GLU A 136 -1.87 -9.00 10.42
N GLU A 137 -1.49 -10.02 11.17
CA GLU A 137 -1.33 -9.94 12.62
C GLU A 137 0.11 -9.60 12.98
N ILE A 138 0.29 -8.42 13.58
CA ILE A 138 1.59 -7.92 14.02
C ILE A 138 1.55 -7.72 15.52
N SER A 139 2.61 -8.16 16.22
CA SER A 139 2.71 -7.97 17.66
C SER A 139 2.89 -6.49 18.02
N GLU A 140 2.28 -6.06 19.12
CA GLU A 140 2.44 -4.69 19.62
C GLU A 140 3.91 -4.34 19.90
N ARG A 141 4.69 -5.31 20.37
CA ARG A 141 6.14 -5.15 20.58
C ARG A 141 6.87 -4.76 19.28
N HIS A 142 6.49 -5.35 18.16
CA HIS A 142 7.09 -5.03 16.86
C HIS A 142 6.68 -3.61 16.42
N ILE A 143 5.42 -3.24 16.61
CA ILE A 143 4.92 -1.87 16.33
C ILE A 143 5.66 -0.86 17.19
N PHE A 144 5.80 -1.12 18.49
CA PHE A 144 6.54 -0.27 19.41
C PHE A 144 8.01 -0.09 19.00
N ASN A 145 8.68 -1.16 18.61
CA ASN A 145 10.07 -1.11 18.15
C ASN A 145 10.23 -0.29 16.87
N LEU A 146 9.28 -0.36 15.94
CA LEU A 146 9.30 0.45 14.73
C LEU A 146 9.02 1.93 15.03
N ALA A 147 8.09 2.22 15.94
CA ALA A 147 7.74 3.56 16.34
C ALA A 147 8.89 4.31 17.03
N ASN A 148 9.76 3.58 17.73
CA ASN A 148 10.89 4.14 18.48
C ASN A 148 12.25 3.98 17.75
N LYS A 149 12.25 3.54 16.50
CA LYS A 149 13.45 3.45 15.70
C LYS A 149 13.86 4.85 15.24
N LYS A 150 14.84 5.43 15.94
CA LYS A 150 15.51 6.69 15.55
C LYS A 150 16.55 6.43 14.47
#